data_d08e4cad5594ded8f9ff14104873dcd9
#
_entry.id   d08e4cad5594ded8f9ff14104873dcd9
#
_cell.length_a   1.000
_cell.length_b   1.000
_cell.length_c   1.000
_cell.angle_alpha   90.00
_cell.angle_beta   90.00
_cell.angle_gamma   90.00
#
_symmetry.space_group_name_H-M   'P 1'
#
loop_
_entity.id
_entity.type
_entity.pdbx_description
1 polymer ?
#
loop_
_entity_poly.entity_id
_entity_poly.type
_entity_poly.pdbx_seq_one_letter_code
_entity_poly.pdbx_strand_id
1 'polypeptide(L)'
;MNDAKVTGFPLSLEEARLLLTSPPSALDIQAPCTAGDGVERWEASRIEALNEAFDGESDATSCGLWVPASGAASRMFARVMDSDDALLALWARRAELACGPAWEDDVMKASPIDAPSPNVLRDALMHRMAQGALPKGLVPFHTLPVPSASAATRTETAFEAHVRAWNGVQPGGVVWFTVPEGRMDTVRAHVEATDEVQACGVQVRLQIQDPATNTPILGTDGNWLCTDEGEVLTRPGGHGTLLPNLSGLDVDMVVVRNIDNAPSPERTSLRATWTKAMVQETHQWHSARMQWLSRVRQSPDAATWEGARAFLNDQFREAGVAQSLSPDHVVSMLELPMRLVAVVKNEGQPGGGPCWALTPHHAGGMAVRRQIVEAIEFQESQRSLLAQATHFNPVDMVCVLPSAVPLPACMDSRRFMVAQKRVHGNEVRVLEYPGLWNGGMSDWLTRFVEIPAACFQPVKTILDLVDRR
;
A
#
# COMPACT_ATOMS: atom_id res chain seq x y z
N MET A 1 14.40 -35.59 -8.74
CA MET A 1 13.93 -34.35 -9.39
C MET A 1 13.83 -33.27 -8.32
N ASN A 2 14.93 -33.07 -7.61
CA ASN A 2 14.94 -32.25 -6.40
C ASN A 2 15.90 -31.11 -6.64
N ASP A 3 15.47 -29.93 -6.86
CA ASP A 3 16.15 -28.62 -6.87
C ASP A 3 15.76 -27.72 -8.04
N ALA A 4 14.61 -27.94 -8.68
CA ALA A 4 14.07 -26.97 -9.60
C ALA A 4 13.70 -25.73 -8.79
N LYS A 5 14.54 -24.69 -8.86
CA LYS A 5 14.21 -23.35 -8.35
C LYS A 5 13.46 -22.62 -9.45
N VAL A 6 12.34 -22.03 -9.11
CA VAL A 6 11.74 -21.00 -9.96
C VAL A 6 12.67 -19.80 -9.91
N THR A 7 13.16 -19.33 -11.06
CA THR A 7 14.15 -18.24 -11.14
C THR A 7 13.63 -17.00 -10.42
N GLY A 8 14.34 -16.57 -9.37
CA GLY A 8 14.03 -15.37 -8.58
C GLY A 8 13.02 -15.55 -7.45
N PHE A 9 12.28 -16.65 -7.38
CA PHE A 9 11.40 -16.95 -6.25
C PHE A 9 12.25 -17.30 -5.01
N PRO A 10 12.01 -16.72 -3.82
CA PRO A 10 12.90 -16.84 -2.67
C PRO A 10 12.87 -18.21 -2.01
N LEU A 11 11.85 -19.04 -2.27
CA LEU A 11 11.68 -20.36 -1.70
C LEU A 11 11.99 -21.43 -2.75
N SER A 12 12.48 -22.57 -2.31
CA SER A 12 12.50 -23.79 -3.13
C SER A 12 11.07 -24.28 -3.41
N LEU A 13 10.89 -25.10 -4.45
CA LEU A 13 9.60 -25.70 -4.76
C LEU A 13 9.11 -26.61 -3.62
N GLU A 14 10.01 -27.22 -2.85
CA GLU A 14 9.68 -28.06 -1.69
C GLU A 14 9.13 -27.18 -0.54
N GLU A 15 9.80 -26.08 -0.20
CA GLU A 15 9.33 -25.12 0.80
C GLU A 15 7.98 -24.50 0.40
N ALA A 16 7.83 -24.13 -0.86
CA ALA A 16 6.56 -23.61 -1.39
C ALA A 16 5.44 -24.65 -1.29
N ARG A 17 5.73 -25.94 -1.59
CA ARG A 17 4.77 -27.04 -1.45
C ARG A 17 4.38 -27.25 0.02
N LEU A 18 5.34 -27.19 0.92
CA LEU A 18 5.10 -27.33 2.36
C LEU A 18 4.14 -26.21 2.83
N LEU A 19 4.40 -24.97 2.49
CA LEU A 19 3.51 -23.84 2.82
C LEU A 19 2.10 -23.99 2.21
N LEU A 20 2.00 -24.47 0.97
CA LEU A 20 0.71 -24.68 0.28
C LEU A 20 -0.12 -25.83 0.89
N THR A 21 0.53 -26.80 1.51
CA THR A 21 -0.13 -27.99 2.09
C THR A 21 -0.26 -27.92 3.60
N SER A 22 0.63 -27.21 4.27
CA SER A 22 0.69 -27.05 5.73
C SER A 22 1.05 -25.58 6.03
N PRO A 23 0.07 -24.65 5.94
CA PRO A 23 0.33 -23.24 6.20
C PRO A 23 0.94 -23.04 7.59
N PRO A 24 1.85 -22.06 7.75
CA PRO A 24 2.44 -21.78 9.05
C PRO A 24 1.38 -21.40 10.08
N SER A 25 1.77 -21.49 11.35
CA SER A 25 0.90 -21.08 12.46
C SER A 25 0.57 -19.58 12.32
N ALA A 26 -0.65 -19.23 12.67
CA ALA A 26 -1.07 -17.84 12.63
C ALA A 26 -0.19 -16.94 13.51
N LEU A 27 -0.21 -15.66 13.15
CA LEU A 27 0.43 -14.59 13.91
C LEU A 27 -0.15 -14.54 15.34
N ASP A 28 0.72 -14.49 16.34
CA ASP A 28 0.32 -14.32 17.74
C ASP A 28 0.03 -12.83 18.03
N ILE A 29 -1.24 -12.44 17.88
CA ILE A 29 -1.73 -11.09 18.10
C ILE A 29 -2.09 -10.93 19.56
N GLN A 30 -1.43 -10.02 20.26
CA GLN A 30 -1.60 -9.79 21.70
C GLN A 30 -2.70 -8.78 22.01
N ALA A 31 -2.77 -7.69 21.25
CA ALA A 31 -3.78 -6.65 21.40
C ALA A 31 -3.83 -5.72 20.17
N PRO A 32 -4.95 -5.05 19.88
CA PRO A 32 -4.95 -3.90 18.99
C PRO A 32 -4.15 -2.75 19.61
N CYS A 33 -3.43 -1.98 18.79
CA CYS A 33 -2.88 -0.70 19.23
C CYS A 33 -3.99 0.34 19.34
N THR A 34 -3.95 1.15 20.40
CA THR A 34 -4.91 2.21 20.66
C THR A 34 -4.20 3.54 20.91
N ALA A 35 -4.93 4.65 20.93
CA ALA A 35 -4.36 5.94 21.26
C ALA A 35 -3.76 5.91 22.68
N GLY A 36 -2.46 6.24 22.76
CA GLY A 36 -1.69 6.13 24.02
C GLY A 36 -1.10 4.75 24.30
N ASP A 37 -1.54 3.69 23.60
CA ASP A 37 -0.91 2.37 23.60
C ASP A 37 -0.60 1.95 22.15
N GLY A 38 0.53 2.43 21.62
CA GLY A 38 1.03 2.11 20.29
C GLY A 38 0.61 3.07 19.19
N VAL A 39 -0.41 3.90 19.36
CA VAL A 39 -0.83 4.95 18.42
C VAL A 39 -0.63 6.33 19.05
N GLU A 40 0.11 7.19 18.37
CA GLU A 40 0.30 8.58 18.76
C GLU A 40 -0.87 9.45 18.28
N ARG A 41 -1.17 10.50 19.06
CA ARG A 41 -2.00 11.63 18.64
C ARG A 41 -1.18 12.89 18.71
N TRP A 42 -1.25 13.66 17.65
CA TRP A 42 -0.54 14.93 17.58
C TRP A 42 -1.51 16.09 17.78
N GLU A 43 -1.11 17.01 18.66
CA GLU A 43 -1.81 18.27 18.83
C GLU A 43 -1.61 19.19 17.62
N ALA A 44 -2.57 20.10 17.38
CA ALA A 44 -2.53 21.01 16.26
C ALA A 44 -1.22 21.83 16.21
N SER A 45 -0.73 22.30 17.33
CA SER A 45 0.52 23.06 17.44
C SER A 45 1.75 22.24 17.01
N ARG A 46 1.78 20.93 17.27
CA ARG A 46 2.86 20.04 16.79
C ARG A 46 2.80 19.90 15.27
N ILE A 47 1.60 19.72 14.70
CA ILE A 47 1.42 19.59 13.25
C ILE A 47 1.87 20.88 12.55
N GLU A 48 1.53 22.02 13.12
CA GLU A 48 1.92 23.35 12.62
C GLU A 48 3.44 23.52 12.64
N ALA A 49 4.09 23.22 13.77
CA ALA A 49 5.54 23.28 13.90
C ALA A 49 6.28 22.32 12.95
N LEU A 50 5.74 21.10 12.72
CA LEU A 50 6.30 20.16 11.76
C LEU A 50 6.17 20.65 10.31
N ASN A 51 5.05 21.28 9.94
CA ASN A 51 4.88 21.88 8.61
C ASN A 51 5.83 23.06 8.40
N GLU A 52 5.97 23.95 9.39
CA GLU A 52 6.92 25.08 9.33
C GLU A 52 8.36 24.58 9.14
N ALA A 53 8.76 23.53 9.88
CA ALA A 53 10.08 22.93 9.75
C ALA A 53 10.27 22.28 8.36
N PHE A 54 9.27 21.56 7.85
CA PHE A 54 9.32 20.97 6.51
C PHE A 54 9.49 22.04 5.42
N ASP A 55 8.74 23.13 5.48
CA ASP A 55 8.80 24.22 4.50
C ASP A 55 10.13 25.01 4.60
N GLY A 56 10.77 25.01 5.77
CA GLY A 56 12.09 25.64 6.00
C GLY A 56 13.29 24.78 5.54
N GLU A 57 13.13 23.46 5.46
CA GLU A 57 14.18 22.50 5.11
C GLU A 57 14.06 21.94 3.69
N SER A 58 13.37 22.61 2.78
CA SER A 58 12.93 22.11 1.47
C SER A 58 14.02 21.46 0.59
N ASP A 59 15.28 21.74 0.80
CA ASP A 59 16.41 21.19 0.04
C ASP A 59 17.07 19.97 0.71
N ALA A 60 16.73 19.64 1.95
CA ALA A 60 17.50 18.70 2.77
C ALA A 60 16.97 17.25 2.69
N THR A 61 15.74 17.04 2.24
CA THR A 61 15.12 15.71 2.30
C THR A 61 14.71 15.21 0.92
N SER A 62 15.48 14.28 0.37
CA SER A 62 15.08 13.54 -0.86
C SER A 62 13.90 12.64 -0.54
N CYS A 63 12.69 13.10 -0.82
CA CYS A 63 11.45 12.36 -0.59
C CYS A 63 10.65 12.23 -1.88
N GLY A 64 10.01 11.08 -2.09
CA GLY A 64 9.12 10.86 -3.22
C GLY A 64 7.83 10.17 -2.81
N LEU A 65 6.89 10.06 -3.74
CA LEU A 65 5.65 9.30 -3.57
C LEU A 65 5.73 8.00 -4.36
N TRP A 66 5.44 6.87 -3.73
CA TRP A 66 5.33 5.58 -4.40
C TRP A 66 3.94 4.99 -4.22
N VAL A 67 3.29 4.66 -5.34
CA VAL A 67 1.90 4.20 -5.39
C VAL A 67 1.82 2.85 -6.10
N PRO A 68 1.60 1.74 -5.37
CA PRO A 68 1.32 0.45 -5.99
C PRO A 68 -0.02 0.49 -6.74
N ALA A 69 0.05 0.33 -8.06
CA ALA A 69 -1.10 0.43 -8.96
C ALA A 69 -1.13 -0.69 -10.03
N SER A 70 -0.46 -1.82 -9.78
CA SER A 70 -0.42 -2.97 -10.70
C SER A 70 -1.75 -3.74 -10.81
N GLY A 71 -2.72 -3.47 -9.94
CA GLY A 71 -4.02 -4.12 -9.94
C GLY A 71 -4.95 -3.62 -11.07
N ALA A 72 -5.67 -4.54 -11.72
CA ALA A 72 -6.77 -4.19 -12.60
C ALA A 72 -8.01 -3.72 -11.83
N ALA A 73 -8.84 -2.88 -12.47
CA ALA A 73 -10.05 -2.33 -11.86
C ALA A 73 -11.21 -3.36 -11.73
N SER A 74 -11.03 -4.61 -12.14
CA SER A 74 -12.10 -5.62 -12.21
C SER A 74 -12.92 -5.75 -10.91
N ARG A 75 -12.25 -5.77 -9.75
CA ARG A 75 -12.94 -5.84 -8.44
C ARG A 75 -13.75 -4.60 -8.12
N MET A 76 -13.36 -3.43 -8.65
CA MET A 76 -14.06 -2.17 -8.44
C MET A 76 -15.48 -2.21 -9.05
N PHE A 77 -15.64 -2.94 -10.15
CA PHE A 77 -16.91 -3.02 -10.89
C PHE A 77 -17.71 -4.30 -10.59
N ALA A 78 -17.14 -5.27 -9.87
CA ALA A 78 -17.75 -6.59 -9.67
C ALA A 78 -19.21 -6.51 -9.24
N ARG A 79 -19.53 -5.69 -8.22
CA ARG A 79 -20.90 -5.59 -7.70
C ARG A 79 -21.93 -5.13 -8.75
N VAL A 80 -21.57 -4.18 -9.61
CA VAL A 80 -22.48 -3.67 -10.66
C VAL A 80 -22.49 -4.58 -11.89
N MET A 81 -21.48 -5.43 -12.06
CA MET A 81 -21.49 -6.47 -13.08
C MET A 81 -22.36 -7.67 -12.70
N ASP A 82 -22.43 -7.99 -11.40
CA ASP A 82 -23.14 -9.16 -10.88
C ASP A 82 -24.62 -8.87 -10.51
N SER A 83 -25.04 -7.58 -10.43
CA SER A 83 -26.37 -7.18 -9.99
C SER A 83 -26.99 -6.11 -10.89
N ASP A 84 -28.10 -6.44 -11.54
CA ASP A 84 -28.88 -5.49 -12.36
C ASP A 84 -29.41 -4.32 -11.52
N ASP A 85 -29.87 -4.58 -10.30
CA ASP A 85 -30.34 -3.53 -9.39
C ASP A 85 -29.24 -2.53 -9.03
N ALA A 86 -28.04 -3.03 -8.72
CA ALA A 86 -26.89 -2.17 -8.42
C ALA A 86 -26.45 -1.37 -9.66
N LEU A 87 -26.51 -1.97 -10.85
CA LEU A 87 -26.17 -1.32 -12.11
C LEU A 87 -27.19 -0.22 -12.46
N LEU A 88 -28.49 -0.49 -12.31
CA LEU A 88 -29.56 0.48 -12.54
C LEU A 88 -29.51 1.63 -11.53
N ALA A 89 -29.24 1.33 -10.26
CA ALA A 89 -29.04 2.35 -9.23
C ALA A 89 -27.83 3.26 -9.55
N LEU A 90 -26.74 2.68 -10.03
CA LEU A 90 -25.58 3.46 -10.48
C LEU A 90 -25.90 4.31 -11.71
N TRP A 91 -26.65 3.74 -12.68
CA TRP A 91 -27.09 4.47 -13.87
C TRP A 91 -27.96 5.68 -13.53
N ALA A 92 -28.86 5.54 -12.58
CA ALA A 92 -29.70 6.65 -12.10
C ALA A 92 -28.87 7.82 -11.55
N ARG A 93 -27.68 7.52 -11.02
CA ARG A 93 -26.72 8.49 -10.42
C ARG A 93 -25.53 8.79 -11.33
N ARG A 94 -25.55 8.40 -12.60
CA ARG A 94 -24.41 8.54 -13.52
C ARG A 94 -23.85 9.96 -13.63
N ALA A 95 -24.70 10.98 -13.50
CA ALA A 95 -24.28 12.37 -13.54
C ALA A 95 -23.31 12.75 -12.39
N GLU A 96 -23.27 11.97 -11.32
CA GLU A 96 -22.34 12.14 -10.20
C GLU A 96 -20.97 11.52 -10.48
N LEU A 97 -20.86 10.63 -11.46
CA LEU A 97 -19.61 9.99 -11.84
C LEU A 97 -18.81 10.88 -12.80
N ALA A 98 -17.49 10.94 -12.61
CA ALA A 98 -16.60 11.60 -13.56
C ALA A 98 -16.68 10.97 -14.97
N CYS A 99 -16.84 9.64 -15.07
CA CYS A 99 -17.03 8.94 -16.35
C CYS A 99 -18.49 8.91 -16.83
N GLY A 100 -19.43 9.44 -16.06
CA GLY A 100 -20.86 9.32 -16.32
C GLY A 100 -21.32 9.88 -17.67
N PRO A 101 -20.98 11.14 -18.03
CA PRO A 101 -21.37 11.69 -19.33
C PRO A 101 -20.87 10.84 -20.50
N ALA A 102 -19.66 10.38 -20.44
CA ALA A 102 -19.08 9.55 -21.48
C ALA A 102 -19.67 8.14 -21.51
N TRP A 103 -20.08 7.57 -20.36
CA TRP A 103 -20.83 6.32 -20.31
C TRP A 103 -22.23 6.46 -20.90
N GLU A 104 -22.90 7.58 -20.61
CA GLU A 104 -24.21 7.93 -21.20
C GLU A 104 -24.13 8.03 -22.72
N ASP A 105 -23.12 8.71 -23.26
CA ASP A 105 -22.88 8.81 -24.71
C ASP A 105 -22.72 7.41 -25.37
N ASP A 106 -22.00 6.49 -24.74
CA ASP A 106 -21.81 5.14 -25.28
C ASP A 106 -23.11 4.33 -25.25
N VAL A 107 -23.88 4.46 -24.18
CA VAL A 107 -25.20 3.83 -24.04
C VAL A 107 -26.17 4.38 -25.11
N MET A 108 -26.22 5.70 -25.29
CA MET A 108 -27.11 6.33 -26.28
C MET A 108 -26.72 6.00 -27.73
N LYS A 109 -25.44 5.81 -28.02
CA LYS A 109 -24.98 5.29 -29.33
C LYS A 109 -25.41 3.85 -29.58
N ALA A 110 -25.36 3.00 -28.53
CA ALA A 110 -25.73 1.60 -28.62
C ALA A 110 -27.25 1.38 -28.65
N SER A 111 -28.02 2.19 -27.93
CA SER A 111 -29.47 2.10 -27.81
C SER A 111 -30.08 3.47 -27.48
N PRO A 112 -30.55 4.22 -28.47
CA PRO A 112 -31.11 5.56 -28.30
C PRO A 112 -32.55 5.50 -27.73
N ILE A 113 -32.69 4.98 -26.51
CA ILE A 113 -33.96 4.90 -25.79
C ILE A 113 -33.82 5.43 -24.37
N ASP A 114 -34.88 5.98 -23.81
CA ASP A 114 -34.86 6.63 -22.48
C ASP A 114 -34.57 5.64 -21.32
N ALA A 115 -34.90 4.37 -21.51
CA ALA A 115 -34.67 3.33 -20.47
C ALA A 115 -33.85 2.16 -21.04
N PRO A 116 -32.54 2.27 -21.10
CA PRO A 116 -31.68 1.19 -21.62
C PRO A 116 -31.71 -0.04 -20.71
N SER A 117 -31.67 -1.22 -21.34
CA SER A 117 -31.63 -2.47 -20.59
C SER A 117 -30.33 -2.65 -19.81
N PRO A 118 -30.32 -3.43 -18.71
CA PRO A 118 -29.10 -3.73 -17.94
C PRO A 118 -27.96 -4.27 -18.82
N ASN A 119 -28.26 -5.05 -19.86
CA ASN A 119 -27.23 -5.57 -20.76
C ASN A 119 -26.55 -4.46 -21.55
N VAL A 120 -27.28 -3.49 -22.10
CA VAL A 120 -26.73 -2.35 -22.83
C VAL A 120 -25.84 -1.50 -21.88
N LEU A 121 -26.30 -1.26 -20.65
CA LEU A 121 -25.54 -0.53 -19.64
C LEU A 121 -24.24 -1.25 -19.29
N ARG A 122 -24.32 -2.57 -19.11
CA ARG A 122 -23.17 -3.42 -18.75
C ARG A 122 -22.16 -3.48 -19.88
N ASP A 123 -22.60 -3.69 -21.11
CA ASP A 123 -21.72 -3.78 -22.28
C ASP A 123 -20.97 -2.47 -22.53
N ALA A 124 -21.67 -1.32 -22.43
CA ALA A 124 -21.04 0.00 -22.57
C ALA A 124 -20.02 0.25 -21.45
N LEU A 125 -20.33 -0.11 -20.20
CA LEU A 125 -19.41 0.02 -19.08
C LEU A 125 -18.19 -0.90 -19.22
N MET A 126 -18.40 -2.17 -19.62
CA MET A 126 -17.30 -3.11 -19.87
C MET A 126 -16.40 -2.68 -21.01
N HIS A 127 -16.95 -2.09 -22.05
CA HIS A 127 -16.14 -1.53 -23.15
C HIS A 127 -15.19 -0.45 -22.62
N ARG A 128 -15.68 0.49 -21.80
CA ARG A 128 -14.87 1.53 -21.16
C ARG A 128 -13.79 0.97 -20.24
N MET A 129 -14.11 -0.13 -19.58
CA MET A 129 -13.19 -0.82 -18.67
C MET A 129 -12.21 -1.77 -19.38
N ALA A 130 -12.08 -1.67 -20.71
CA ALA A 130 -11.25 -2.55 -21.52
C ALA A 130 -11.46 -4.04 -21.17
N GLN A 131 -12.74 -4.46 -21.08
CA GLN A 131 -13.14 -5.82 -20.70
C GLN A 131 -12.59 -6.24 -19.32
N GLY A 132 -12.51 -5.31 -18.37
CA GLY A 132 -11.99 -5.55 -17.02
C GLY A 132 -10.46 -5.47 -16.90
N ALA A 133 -9.76 -5.16 -17.97
CA ALA A 133 -8.29 -5.08 -17.99
C ALA A 133 -7.74 -3.66 -17.80
N LEU A 134 -8.61 -2.65 -17.57
CA LEU A 134 -8.16 -1.28 -17.34
C LEU A 134 -7.38 -1.19 -16.02
N PRO A 135 -6.15 -0.63 -16.02
CA PRO A 135 -5.46 -0.30 -14.78
C PRO A 135 -6.31 0.63 -13.92
N LYS A 136 -6.42 0.35 -12.62
CA LYS A 136 -7.25 1.14 -11.71
C LYS A 136 -6.86 2.63 -11.70
N GLY A 137 -5.57 2.92 -11.85
CA GLY A 137 -5.06 4.28 -11.92
C GLY A 137 -5.60 5.12 -13.08
N LEU A 138 -6.10 4.49 -14.16
CA LEU A 138 -6.71 5.16 -15.30
C LEU A 138 -8.23 5.39 -15.15
N VAL A 139 -8.85 4.89 -14.09
CA VAL A 139 -10.26 5.14 -13.84
C VAL A 139 -10.46 6.61 -13.45
N PRO A 140 -11.39 7.35 -14.09
CA PRO A 140 -11.73 8.71 -13.68
C PRO A 140 -12.38 8.73 -12.29
N PHE A 141 -11.71 9.39 -11.33
CA PHE A 141 -12.20 9.49 -9.96
C PHE A 141 -12.90 10.82 -9.68
N HIS A 142 -12.43 11.91 -10.29
CA HIS A 142 -12.90 13.27 -9.98
C HIS A 142 -13.27 14.03 -11.25
N THR A 143 -14.10 15.03 -11.07
CA THR A 143 -14.41 16.04 -12.08
C THR A 143 -13.83 17.37 -11.61
N LEU A 144 -13.02 18.01 -12.44
CA LEU A 144 -12.35 19.27 -12.14
C LEU A 144 -12.88 20.38 -13.02
N PRO A 145 -12.96 21.63 -12.52
CA PRO A 145 -13.19 22.79 -13.40
C PRO A 145 -11.98 23.01 -14.32
N VAL A 146 -12.25 23.44 -15.54
CA VAL A 146 -11.20 23.88 -16.47
C VAL A 146 -10.91 25.37 -16.23
N PRO A 147 -9.70 25.76 -15.81
CA PRO A 147 -9.40 27.13 -15.40
C PRO A 147 -9.66 28.19 -16.48
N SER A 148 -9.55 27.81 -17.76
CA SER A 148 -9.67 28.74 -18.91
C SER A 148 -11.07 28.86 -19.50
N ALA A 149 -12.03 28.05 -19.02
CA ALA A 149 -13.36 28.01 -19.61
C ALA A 149 -14.45 27.99 -18.52
N SER A 150 -15.27 29.05 -18.48
CA SER A 150 -16.43 29.13 -17.58
C SER A 150 -17.37 27.93 -17.85
N ALA A 151 -17.69 27.18 -16.80
CA ALA A 151 -18.57 26.00 -16.81
C ALA A 151 -18.04 24.75 -17.53
N ALA A 152 -16.83 24.74 -18.10
CA ALA A 152 -16.23 23.52 -18.62
C ALA A 152 -15.59 22.68 -17.49
N THR A 153 -15.76 21.37 -17.56
CA THR A 153 -15.15 20.42 -16.63
C THR A 153 -14.33 19.38 -17.39
N ARG A 154 -13.30 18.87 -16.75
CA ARG A 154 -12.55 17.70 -17.20
C ARG A 154 -12.59 16.58 -16.17
N THR A 155 -12.33 15.38 -16.61
CA THR A 155 -12.16 14.25 -15.70
C THR A 155 -10.72 14.17 -15.20
N GLU A 156 -10.53 13.69 -13.97
CA GLU A 156 -9.23 13.43 -13.37
C GLU A 156 -9.17 11.95 -12.98
N THR A 157 -8.16 11.24 -13.45
CA THR A 157 -7.91 9.84 -13.10
C THR A 157 -7.25 9.72 -11.73
N ALA A 158 -7.22 8.51 -11.16
CA ALA A 158 -6.54 8.27 -9.90
C ALA A 158 -5.03 8.58 -9.98
N PHE A 159 -4.37 8.33 -11.12
CA PHE A 159 -2.98 8.71 -11.34
C PHE A 159 -2.79 10.24 -11.24
N GLU A 160 -3.59 10.99 -11.96
CA GLU A 160 -3.53 12.46 -11.95
C GLU A 160 -3.80 13.04 -10.56
N ALA A 161 -4.78 12.49 -9.83
CA ALA A 161 -5.10 12.92 -8.47
C ALA A 161 -3.93 12.72 -7.50
N HIS A 162 -3.18 11.62 -7.63
CA HIS A 162 -1.97 11.39 -6.83
C HIS A 162 -0.85 12.38 -7.21
N VAL A 163 -0.64 12.64 -8.49
CA VAL A 163 0.36 13.63 -8.97
C VAL A 163 0.01 15.03 -8.47
N ARG A 164 -1.23 15.46 -8.62
CA ARG A 164 -1.72 16.76 -8.12
C ARG A 164 -1.51 16.88 -6.60
N ALA A 165 -1.87 15.85 -5.86
CA ALA A 165 -1.72 15.85 -4.40
C ALA A 165 -0.25 15.89 -3.98
N TRP A 166 0.63 15.20 -4.70
CA TRP A 166 2.06 15.22 -4.42
C TRP A 166 2.70 16.56 -4.75
N ASN A 167 2.28 17.21 -5.83
CA ASN A 167 2.71 18.56 -6.14
C ASN A 167 2.39 19.58 -5.03
N GLY A 168 1.30 19.36 -4.29
CA GLY A 168 0.96 20.15 -3.10
C GLY A 168 1.86 19.89 -1.87
N VAL A 169 2.58 18.78 -1.87
CA VAL A 169 3.57 18.44 -0.81
C VAL A 169 4.96 18.88 -1.25
N GLN A 170 5.39 18.45 -2.42
CA GLN A 170 6.73 18.71 -2.97
C GLN A 170 6.62 19.08 -4.45
N PRO A 171 6.55 20.38 -4.78
CA PRO A 171 6.52 20.85 -6.16
C PRO A 171 7.72 20.34 -6.96
N GLY A 172 7.48 19.81 -8.17
CA GLY A 172 8.54 19.24 -9.01
C GLY A 172 9.14 17.93 -8.50
N GLY A 173 8.61 17.36 -7.42
CA GLY A 173 9.09 16.08 -6.85
C GLY A 173 8.81 14.87 -7.75
N VAL A 174 9.13 13.67 -7.28
CA VAL A 174 9.01 12.42 -8.04
C VAL A 174 7.87 11.56 -7.51
N VAL A 175 7.14 10.92 -8.45
CA VAL A 175 6.11 9.93 -8.17
C VAL A 175 6.39 8.66 -8.96
N TRP A 176 6.44 7.52 -8.27
CA TRP A 176 6.49 6.21 -8.91
C TRP A 176 5.14 5.52 -8.86
N PHE A 177 4.75 4.93 -9.99
CA PHE A 177 3.61 4.03 -10.05
C PHE A 177 4.08 2.64 -10.49
N THR A 178 3.69 1.60 -9.75
CA THR A 178 3.80 0.25 -10.28
C THR A 178 2.60 -0.02 -11.18
N VAL A 179 2.84 -0.53 -12.37
CA VAL A 179 1.80 -0.79 -13.38
C VAL A 179 1.88 -2.24 -13.87
N PRO A 180 0.79 -2.82 -14.41
CA PRO A 180 0.87 -4.13 -15.04
C PRO A 180 1.80 -4.06 -16.27
N GLU A 181 2.63 -5.07 -16.49
CA GLU A 181 3.60 -5.12 -17.58
C GLU A 181 2.95 -4.82 -18.93
N GLY A 182 1.89 -5.50 -19.30
CA GLY A 182 1.17 -5.31 -20.58
C GLY A 182 0.42 -3.98 -20.71
N ARG A 183 0.53 -3.05 -19.74
CA ARG A 183 -0.14 -1.73 -19.73
C ARG A 183 0.80 -0.56 -19.55
N MET A 184 2.09 -0.79 -19.52
CA MET A 184 3.11 0.25 -19.34
C MET A 184 2.95 1.38 -20.37
N ASP A 185 2.87 1.04 -21.67
CA ASP A 185 2.76 2.03 -22.74
C ASP A 185 1.44 2.81 -22.69
N THR A 186 0.34 2.15 -22.34
CA THR A 186 -0.96 2.81 -22.16
C THR A 186 -0.91 3.84 -21.05
N VAL A 187 -0.32 3.51 -19.90
CA VAL A 187 -0.19 4.43 -18.76
C VAL A 187 0.79 5.55 -19.09
N ARG A 188 1.91 5.23 -19.76
CA ARG A 188 2.88 6.24 -20.18
C ARG A 188 2.24 7.27 -21.11
N ALA A 189 1.56 6.81 -22.15
CA ALA A 189 0.89 7.68 -23.11
C ALA A 189 -0.16 8.59 -22.43
N HIS A 190 -0.89 8.05 -21.43
CA HIS A 190 -1.85 8.85 -20.65
C HIS A 190 -1.14 9.94 -19.85
N VAL A 191 -0.09 9.60 -19.10
CA VAL A 191 0.67 10.54 -18.28
C VAL A 191 1.30 11.64 -19.14
N GLU A 192 1.87 11.27 -20.30
CA GLU A 192 2.51 12.20 -21.23
C GLU A 192 1.50 13.13 -21.93
N ALA A 193 0.26 12.67 -22.15
CA ALA A 193 -0.78 13.45 -22.80
C ALA A 193 -1.55 14.38 -21.82
N THR A 194 -1.31 14.27 -20.51
CA THR A 194 -2.04 15.07 -19.52
C THR A 194 -1.29 16.39 -19.26
N ASP A 195 -1.82 17.49 -19.80
CA ASP A 195 -1.22 18.83 -19.72
C ASP A 195 -0.93 19.25 -18.26
N GLU A 196 -1.85 18.96 -17.32
CA GLU A 196 -1.69 19.32 -15.91
C GLU A 196 -0.56 18.56 -15.23
N VAL A 197 -0.35 17.30 -15.60
CA VAL A 197 0.80 16.50 -15.10
C VAL A 197 2.09 17.10 -15.64
N GLN A 198 2.13 17.49 -16.90
CA GLN A 198 3.30 18.14 -17.50
C GLN A 198 3.55 19.52 -16.88
N ALA A 199 2.50 20.33 -16.69
CA ALA A 199 2.60 21.70 -16.19
C ALA A 199 3.05 21.79 -14.72
N CYS A 200 2.76 20.77 -13.87
CA CYS A 200 3.15 20.80 -12.47
C CYS A 200 4.64 20.45 -12.23
N GLY A 201 5.35 19.96 -13.26
CA GLY A 201 6.77 19.62 -13.19
C GLY A 201 7.10 18.38 -12.36
N VAL A 202 6.10 17.67 -11.84
CA VAL A 202 6.29 16.41 -11.09
C VAL A 202 6.80 15.33 -12.05
N GLN A 203 7.87 14.66 -11.65
CA GLN A 203 8.45 13.57 -12.45
C GLN A 203 7.68 12.28 -12.19
N VAL A 204 6.98 11.76 -13.19
CA VAL A 204 6.29 10.48 -13.10
C VAL A 204 7.19 9.36 -13.62
N ARG A 205 7.42 8.35 -12.81
CA ARG A 205 8.22 7.16 -13.15
C ARG A 205 7.37 5.91 -13.03
N LEU A 206 7.43 5.04 -14.02
CA LEU A 206 6.67 3.80 -14.07
C LEU A 206 7.59 2.60 -13.78
N GLN A 207 7.10 1.68 -12.96
CA GLN A 207 7.75 0.42 -12.63
C GLN A 207 6.80 -0.74 -12.93
N ILE A 208 7.33 -1.89 -13.29
CA ILE A 208 6.59 -3.16 -13.33
C ILE A 208 6.96 -3.99 -12.10
N GLN A 209 6.06 -4.88 -11.70
CA GLN A 209 6.39 -5.92 -10.73
C GLN A 209 7.46 -6.83 -11.35
N ASP A 210 8.49 -7.16 -10.57
CA ASP A 210 9.54 -8.09 -11.02
C ASP A 210 8.93 -9.49 -11.24
N PRO A 211 8.96 -10.04 -12.47
CA PRO A 211 8.47 -11.39 -12.76
C PRO A 211 9.17 -12.48 -11.92
N ALA A 212 10.40 -12.23 -11.48
CA ALA A 212 11.11 -13.13 -10.56
C ALA A 212 10.42 -13.32 -9.21
N THR A 213 9.47 -12.44 -8.84
CA THR A 213 8.65 -12.58 -7.63
C THR A 213 7.37 -13.39 -7.86
N ASN A 214 7.13 -13.90 -9.04
CA ASN A 214 5.97 -14.76 -9.32
C ASN A 214 6.04 -16.05 -8.51
N THR A 215 4.88 -16.54 -8.08
CA THR A 215 4.77 -17.75 -7.25
C THR A 215 4.28 -18.95 -8.08
N PRO A 216 4.80 -20.17 -7.79
CA PRO A 216 4.39 -21.38 -8.51
C PRO A 216 2.94 -21.75 -8.21
N ILE A 217 2.29 -22.40 -9.18
CA ILE A 217 0.88 -22.79 -9.13
C ILE A 217 0.77 -24.29 -8.83
N LEU A 218 0.08 -24.66 -7.74
CA LEU A 218 -0.18 -26.04 -7.36
C LEU A 218 -1.61 -26.45 -7.72
N GLY A 219 -1.76 -27.52 -8.48
CA GLY A 219 -3.06 -28.12 -8.78
C GLY A 219 -3.70 -28.75 -7.54
N THR A 220 -5.00 -29.02 -7.61
CA THR A 220 -5.75 -29.70 -6.54
C THR A 220 -5.31 -31.15 -6.35
N ASP A 221 -4.70 -31.77 -7.38
CA ASP A 221 -4.07 -33.10 -7.35
C ASP A 221 -2.71 -33.10 -6.64
N GLY A 222 -2.21 -31.97 -6.18
CA GLY A 222 -0.93 -31.81 -5.50
C GLY A 222 0.28 -31.75 -6.43
N ASN A 223 0.07 -31.69 -7.76
CA ASN A 223 1.13 -31.51 -8.74
C ASN A 223 1.29 -30.03 -9.13
N TRP A 224 2.52 -29.64 -9.48
CA TRP A 224 2.74 -28.31 -10.06
C TRP A 224 2.09 -28.23 -11.45
N LEU A 225 1.43 -27.12 -11.75
CA LEU A 225 1.04 -26.86 -13.13
C LEU A 225 2.28 -26.51 -13.93
N CYS A 226 2.41 -27.12 -15.11
CA CYS A 226 3.55 -26.89 -16.00
C CYS A 226 3.08 -26.48 -17.38
N THR A 227 3.98 -25.81 -18.13
CA THR A 227 3.83 -25.60 -19.57
C THR A 227 3.97 -26.92 -20.33
N ASP A 228 3.70 -26.91 -21.61
CA ASP A 228 3.91 -28.07 -22.48
C ASP A 228 5.39 -28.50 -22.54
N GLU A 229 6.32 -27.53 -22.29
CA GLU A 229 7.76 -27.78 -22.20
C GLU A 229 8.22 -28.30 -20.83
N GLY A 230 7.29 -28.41 -19.87
CA GLY A 230 7.57 -28.95 -18.53
C GLY A 230 8.07 -27.91 -17.51
N GLU A 231 8.04 -26.62 -17.83
CA GLU A 231 8.37 -25.54 -16.91
C GLU A 231 7.20 -25.26 -15.95
N VAL A 232 7.50 -25.00 -14.68
CA VAL A 232 6.46 -24.70 -13.68
C VAL A 232 5.82 -23.37 -13.99
N LEU A 233 4.50 -23.39 -14.13
CA LEU A 233 3.71 -22.18 -14.31
C LEU A 233 3.73 -21.31 -13.05
N THR A 234 3.93 -20.02 -13.24
CA THR A 234 3.96 -19.04 -12.17
C THR A 234 2.95 -17.92 -12.39
N ARG A 235 2.67 -17.17 -11.34
CA ARG A 235 1.79 -16.00 -11.39
C ARG A 235 2.17 -14.96 -10.33
N PRO A 236 1.73 -13.69 -10.47
CA PRO A 236 1.91 -12.68 -9.43
C PRO A 236 1.40 -13.14 -8.07
N GLY A 237 2.25 -13.00 -7.03
CA GLY A 237 2.03 -13.47 -5.66
C GLY A 237 1.45 -12.41 -4.71
N GLY A 238 0.60 -11.50 -5.21
CA GLY A 238 -0.01 -10.44 -4.40
C GLY A 238 0.87 -9.19 -4.25
N HIS A 239 0.43 -8.21 -3.46
CA HIS A 239 1.14 -6.92 -3.33
C HIS A 239 2.45 -7.00 -2.53
N GLY A 240 2.69 -8.06 -1.79
CA GLY A 240 3.98 -8.30 -1.11
C GLY A 240 5.15 -8.45 -2.07
N THR A 241 4.89 -8.92 -3.29
CA THR A 241 5.87 -9.04 -4.37
C THR A 241 6.46 -7.69 -4.84
N LEU A 242 5.85 -6.58 -4.43
CA LEU A 242 6.31 -5.23 -4.76
C LEU A 242 7.39 -4.70 -3.80
N LEU A 243 7.75 -5.45 -2.75
CA LEU A 243 8.80 -5.04 -1.81
C LEU A 243 10.15 -4.76 -2.50
N PRO A 244 10.63 -5.56 -3.48
CA PRO A 244 11.84 -5.25 -4.23
C PRO A 244 11.78 -3.95 -5.04
N ASN A 245 10.58 -3.52 -5.49
CA ASN A 245 10.42 -2.26 -6.20
C ASN A 245 10.80 -1.04 -5.34
N LEU A 246 10.62 -1.11 -4.02
CA LEU A 246 11.06 -0.07 -3.09
C LEU A 246 12.58 0.01 -3.01
N SER A 247 13.30 -1.10 -3.12
CA SER A 247 14.77 -1.14 -3.06
C SER A 247 15.45 -0.41 -4.22
N GLY A 248 14.73 -0.18 -5.32
CA GLY A 248 15.24 0.46 -6.54
C GLY A 248 14.95 1.97 -6.61
N LEU A 249 14.42 2.57 -5.54
CA LEU A 249 14.14 4.01 -5.52
C LEU A 249 15.40 4.81 -5.20
N ASP A 250 15.59 5.91 -5.92
CA ASP A 250 16.72 6.83 -5.76
C ASP A 250 16.41 7.99 -4.79
N VAL A 251 15.76 7.66 -3.67
CA VAL A 251 15.42 8.59 -2.58
C VAL A 251 15.66 7.94 -1.23
N ASP A 252 15.99 8.74 -0.23
CA ASP A 252 16.19 8.26 1.15
C ASP A 252 14.87 7.96 1.85
N MET A 253 13.85 8.75 1.55
CA MET A 253 12.51 8.59 2.10
C MET A 253 11.46 8.49 0.99
N VAL A 254 10.42 7.70 1.27
CA VAL A 254 9.30 7.55 0.35
C VAL A 254 7.98 7.51 1.10
N VAL A 255 7.01 8.29 0.62
CA VAL A 255 5.61 8.15 1.02
C VAL A 255 5.02 6.99 0.23
N VAL A 256 4.48 5.99 0.91
CA VAL A 256 3.78 4.85 0.30
C VAL A 256 2.29 5.04 0.47
N ARG A 257 1.54 5.02 -0.64
CA ARG A 257 0.10 5.26 -0.64
C ARG A 257 -0.62 4.34 -1.59
N ASN A 258 -1.77 3.79 -1.18
CA ASN A 258 -2.57 2.95 -2.06
C ASN A 258 -3.23 3.78 -3.17
N ILE A 259 -3.26 3.25 -4.41
CA ILE A 259 -3.94 3.87 -5.56
C ILE A 259 -5.41 4.20 -5.28
N ASP A 260 -6.07 3.41 -4.41
CA ASP A 260 -7.47 3.59 -4.03
C ASP A 260 -7.72 4.91 -3.26
N ASN A 261 -6.70 5.43 -2.60
CA ASN A 261 -6.79 6.57 -1.72
C ASN A 261 -6.29 7.86 -2.41
N ALA A 262 -6.78 8.10 -3.62
CA ALA A 262 -6.53 9.32 -4.37
C ALA A 262 -7.39 10.47 -3.79
N PRO A 263 -6.77 11.56 -3.30
CA PRO A 263 -7.52 12.63 -2.64
C PRO A 263 -8.35 13.45 -3.63
N SER A 264 -9.58 13.79 -3.21
CA SER A 264 -10.39 14.76 -3.95
C SER A 264 -9.76 16.16 -3.89
N PRO A 265 -10.12 17.07 -4.82
CA PRO A 265 -9.59 18.43 -4.84
C PRO A 265 -9.73 19.16 -3.49
N GLU A 266 -10.88 19.03 -2.84
CA GLU A 266 -11.22 19.69 -1.56
C GLU A 266 -10.37 19.15 -0.40
N ARG A 267 -9.85 17.92 -0.51
CA ARG A 267 -9.05 17.27 0.54
C ARG A 267 -7.54 17.39 0.33
N THR A 268 -7.13 17.96 -0.82
CA THR A 268 -5.70 18.05 -1.19
C THR A 268 -4.89 18.83 -0.16
N SER A 269 -5.38 19.99 0.30
CA SER A 269 -4.67 20.82 1.27
C SER A 269 -4.53 20.13 2.63
N LEU A 270 -5.61 19.56 3.18
CA LEU A 270 -5.58 18.80 4.43
C LEU A 270 -4.61 17.62 4.33
N ARG A 271 -4.65 16.92 3.19
CA ARG A 271 -3.75 15.78 2.94
C ARG A 271 -2.29 16.22 2.88
N ALA A 272 -1.99 17.34 2.20
CA ALA A 272 -0.64 17.88 2.12
C ALA A 272 -0.10 18.24 3.50
N THR A 273 -0.88 18.93 4.33
CA THR A 273 -0.52 19.28 5.70
C THR A 273 -0.10 18.04 6.51
N TRP A 274 -0.90 16.97 6.51
CA TRP A 274 -0.56 15.75 7.25
C TRP A 274 0.62 15.00 6.64
N THR A 275 0.74 14.99 5.30
CA THR A 275 1.88 14.33 4.63
C THR A 275 3.19 15.04 4.97
N LYS A 276 3.24 16.38 4.89
CA LYS A 276 4.41 17.17 5.28
C LYS A 276 4.80 16.93 6.74
N ALA A 277 3.83 16.98 7.66
CA ALA A 277 4.08 16.74 9.07
C ALA A 277 4.65 15.32 9.31
N MET A 278 4.11 14.29 8.64
CA MET A 278 4.61 12.92 8.77
C MET A 278 6.02 12.77 8.17
N VAL A 279 6.31 13.39 7.03
CA VAL A 279 7.65 13.37 6.42
C VAL A 279 8.65 14.02 7.37
N GLN A 280 8.33 15.19 7.91
CA GLN A 280 9.21 15.92 8.83
C GLN A 280 9.46 15.16 10.15
N GLU A 281 8.43 14.59 10.75
CA GLU A 281 8.57 13.75 11.94
C GLU A 281 9.46 12.53 11.65
N THR A 282 9.26 11.89 10.50
CA THR A 282 10.08 10.73 10.10
C THR A 282 11.54 11.14 9.88
N HIS A 283 11.79 12.29 9.27
CA HIS A 283 13.12 12.84 9.09
C HIS A 283 13.82 13.09 10.44
N GLN A 284 13.14 13.73 11.40
CA GLN A 284 13.67 13.97 12.74
C GLN A 284 13.95 12.65 13.48
N TRP A 285 13.05 11.68 13.40
CA TRP A 285 13.23 10.37 14.00
C TRP A 285 14.41 9.60 13.35
N HIS A 286 14.52 9.66 12.02
CA HIS A 286 15.68 9.10 11.31
C HIS A 286 17.00 9.76 11.69
N SER A 287 17.03 11.09 11.76
CA SER A 287 18.20 11.84 12.18
C SER A 287 18.67 11.46 13.59
N ALA A 288 17.74 11.31 14.54
CA ALA A 288 18.04 10.84 15.88
C ALA A 288 18.61 9.41 15.87
N ARG A 289 18.03 8.50 15.06
CA ARG A 289 18.56 7.14 14.87
C ARG A 289 20.01 7.16 14.37
N MET A 290 20.29 7.96 13.34
CA MET A 290 21.63 8.05 12.75
C MET A 290 22.66 8.63 13.74
N GLN A 291 22.24 9.57 14.59
CA GLN A 291 23.09 10.07 15.68
C GLN A 291 23.46 8.96 16.67
N TRP A 292 22.48 8.11 17.07
CA TRP A 292 22.77 6.98 17.95
C TRP A 292 23.68 5.95 17.27
N LEU A 293 23.41 5.59 16.00
CA LEU A 293 24.25 4.67 15.24
C LEU A 293 25.70 5.19 15.13
N SER A 294 25.88 6.47 14.86
CA SER A 294 27.20 7.10 14.81
C SER A 294 27.92 7.04 16.18
N ARG A 295 27.21 7.38 17.27
CA ARG A 295 27.78 7.38 18.63
C ARG A 295 28.23 5.98 19.08
N VAL A 296 27.38 4.95 18.89
CA VAL A 296 27.71 3.56 19.27
C VAL A 296 28.90 3.01 18.48
N ARG A 297 29.13 3.51 17.26
CA ARG A 297 30.29 3.13 16.43
C ARG A 297 31.56 3.87 16.78
N GLN A 298 31.47 5.14 17.19
CA GLN A 298 32.64 5.99 17.43
C GLN A 298 33.08 5.99 18.89
N SER A 299 32.16 5.95 19.85
CA SER A 299 32.41 6.08 21.28
C SER A 299 31.50 5.13 22.08
N PRO A 300 31.71 3.82 22.02
CA PRO A 300 30.84 2.82 22.59
C PRO A 300 30.98 2.67 24.11
N ASP A 301 30.79 3.74 24.88
CA ASP A 301 30.76 3.70 26.34
C ASP A 301 29.38 3.21 26.88
N ALA A 302 29.33 2.96 28.20
CA ALA A 302 28.11 2.46 28.83
C ALA A 302 26.91 3.41 28.67
N ALA A 303 27.13 4.73 28.77
CA ALA A 303 26.07 5.73 28.63
C ALA A 303 25.55 5.81 27.19
N THR A 304 26.42 5.68 26.20
CA THR A 304 26.06 5.62 24.79
C THR A 304 25.17 4.40 24.49
N TRP A 305 25.52 3.21 24.99
CA TRP A 305 24.72 2.01 24.84
C TRP A 305 23.37 2.11 25.55
N GLU A 306 23.33 2.70 26.76
CA GLU A 306 22.06 2.92 27.48
C GLU A 306 21.15 3.87 26.72
N GLY A 307 21.68 4.98 26.20
CA GLY A 307 20.90 5.93 25.39
C GLY A 307 20.37 5.32 24.09
N ALA A 308 21.18 4.52 23.39
CA ALA A 308 20.75 3.82 22.18
C ALA A 308 19.64 2.79 22.48
N ARG A 309 19.74 2.03 23.57
CA ARG A 309 18.68 1.13 24.04
C ARG A 309 17.42 1.88 24.44
N ALA A 310 17.56 3.02 25.12
CA ALA A 310 16.40 3.86 25.47
C ALA A 310 15.68 4.38 24.21
N PHE A 311 16.42 4.77 23.18
CA PHE A 311 15.84 5.13 21.87
C PHE A 311 15.05 3.98 21.23
N LEU A 312 15.57 2.74 21.31
CA LEU A 312 14.93 1.55 20.76
C LEU A 312 13.77 1.03 21.61
N ASN A 313 13.66 1.44 22.89
CA ASN A 313 12.66 0.90 23.82
C ASN A 313 11.23 1.09 23.34
N ASP A 314 10.95 2.18 22.62
CA ASP A 314 9.65 2.44 21.99
C ASP A 314 9.25 1.38 20.95
N GLN A 315 10.17 0.58 20.43
CA GLN A 315 9.85 -0.46 19.43
C GLN A 315 9.22 -1.72 20.01
N PHE A 316 9.25 -1.87 21.33
CA PHE A 316 8.76 -3.02 22.06
C PHE A 316 7.60 -2.63 22.99
N ARG A 317 6.62 -3.51 23.13
CA ARG A 317 5.53 -3.29 24.07
C ARG A 317 5.99 -3.50 25.52
N GLU A 318 6.84 -4.47 25.72
CA GLU A 318 7.33 -4.84 27.04
C GLU A 318 8.54 -4.00 27.42
N ALA A 319 8.45 -3.35 28.60
CA ALA A 319 9.57 -2.63 29.16
C ALA A 319 10.76 -3.57 29.45
N GLY A 320 11.97 -3.12 29.16
CA GLY A 320 13.18 -3.87 29.44
C GLY A 320 13.68 -4.77 28.30
N VAL A 321 12.89 -5.03 27.27
CA VAL A 321 13.35 -5.80 26.10
C VAL A 321 14.56 -5.12 25.44
N ALA A 322 14.50 -3.81 25.20
CA ALA A 322 15.61 -3.09 24.60
C ALA A 322 16.87 -3.08 25.51
N GLN A 323 16.71 -3.07 26.83
CA GLN A 323 17.81 -3.12 27.79
C GLN A 323 18.58 -4.44 27.76
N SER A 324 17.92 -5.55 27.37
CA SER A 324 18.53 -6.88 27.26
C SER A 324 19.30 -7.08 25.95
N LEU A 325 19.20 -6.15 24.98
CA LEU A 325 19.90 -6.26 23.71
C LEU A 325 21.41 -6.17 23.89
N SER A 326 22.14 -7.08 23.26
CA SER A 326 23.60 -6.96 23.15
C SER A 326 24.01 -5.76 22.30
N PRO A 327 25.26 -5.27 22.39
CA PRO A 327 25.76 -4.22 21.51
C PRO A 327 25.51 -4.49 20.02
N ASP A 328 25.81 -5.69 19.54
CA ASP A 328 25.59 -6.08 18.13
C ASP A 328 24.10 -6.02 17.74
N HIS A 329 23.23 -6.46 18.64
CA HIS A 329 21.79 -6.37 18.42
C HIS A 329 21.27 -4.93 18.39
N VAL A 330 21.83 -4.03 19.21
CA VAL A 330 21.50 -2.59 19.16
C VAL A 330 21.89 -2.01 17.81
N VAL A 331 23.11 -2.30 17.32
CA VAL A 331 23.56 -1.83 15.99
C VAL A 331 22.65 -2.38 14.90
N SER A 332 22.40 -3.69 14.88
CA SER A 332 21.50 -4.32 13.89
C SER A 332 20.12 -3.69 13.87
N MET A 333 19.55 -3.40 15.06
CA MET A 333 18.24 -2.72 15.16
C MET A 333 18.28 -1.28 14.65
N LEU A 334 19.37 -0.53 14.92
CA LEU A 334 19.53 0.84 14.42
C LEU A 334 19.74 0.90 12.90
N GLU A 335 20.10 -0.19 12.25
CA GLU A 335 20.26 -0.29 10.79
C GLU A 335 18.98 -0.67 10.06
N LEU A 336 17.94 -1.11 10.76
CA LEU A 336 16.67 -1.51 10.15
C LEU A 336 15.99 -0.35 9.38
N PRO A 337 15.23 -0.65 8.35
CA PRO A 337 14.32 0.33 7.74
C PRO A 337 13.31 0.85 8.77
N MET A 338 12.76 2.03 8.51
CA MET A 338 11.82 2.69 9.42
C MET A 338 10.54 3.05 8.68
N ARG A 339 9.42 3.09 9.40
CA ARG A 339 8.17 3.63 8.88
C ARG A 339 7.35 4.32 9.95
N LEU A 340 6.79 5.47 9.60
CA LEU A 340 5.73 6.14 10.33
C LEU A 340 4.43 5.93 9.55
N VAL A 341 3.47 5.24 10.14
CA VAL A 341 2.24 4.79 9.48
C VAL A 341 1.07 5.59 10.00
N ALA A 342 0.32 6.20 9.07
CA ALA A 342 -0.97 6.81 9.39
C ALA A 342 -2.00 5.73 9.73
N VAL A 343 -2.79 5.99 10.75
CA VAL A 343 -3.99 5.21 11.07
C VAL A 343 -5.17 6.14 11.26
N VAL A 344 -6.37 5.67 10.95
CA VAL A 344 -7.62 6.42 11.14
C VAL A 344 -8.52 5.68 12.11
N LYS A 345 -9.42 6.41 12.79
CA LYS A 345 -10.45 5.77 13.61
C LYS A 345 -11.26 4.79 12.77
N ASN A 346 -11.49 3.61 13.33
CA ASN A 346 -12.32 2.59 12.69
C ASN A 346 -13.80 2.91 12.95
N GLU A 347 -14.52 3.19 11.89
CA GLU A 347 -15.98 3.46 11.90
C GLU A 347 -16.75 2.33 11.21
N GLY A 348 -16.21 1.09 11.26
CA GLY A 348 -16.81 -0.09 10.63
C GLY A 348 -16.21 -0.44 9.27
N GLN A 349 -15.09 0.15 8.89
CA GLN A 349 -14.39 -0.23 7.67
C GLN A 349 -13.86 -1.67 7.78
N PRO A 350 -14.08 -2.51 6.75
CA PRO A 350 -13.46 -3.81 6.67
C PRO A 350 -11.97 -3.68 6.37
N GLY A 351 -11.14 -4.39 7.10
CA GLY A 351 -9.70 -4.42 6.82
C GLY A 351 -8.87 -4.62 8.07
N GLY A 352 -7.57 -4.39 7.92
CA GLY A 352 -6.60 -4.53 8.99
C GLY A 352 -6.29 -3.23 9.69
N GLY A 353 -5.58 -3.35 10.81
CA GLY A 353 -5.20 -2.22 11.63
C GLY A 353 -3.90 -2.43 12.38
N PRO A 354 -3.52 -1.44 13.20
CA PRO A 354 -2.35 -1.51 14.04
C PRO A 354 -2.58 -2.47 15.21
N CYS A 355 -1.65 -3.40 15.42
CA CYS A 355 -1.69 -4.37 16.50
C CYS A 355 -0.31 -4.54 17.15
N TRP A 356 -0.33 -4.93 18.41
CA TRP A 356 0.79 -5.54 19.10
C TRP A 356 0.79 -7.04 18.82
N ALA A 357 1.85 -7.55 18.20
CA ALA A 357 1.98 -8.96 17.86
C ALA A 357 3.39 -9.49 18.15
N LEU A 358 3.45 -10.76 18.53
CA LEU A 358 4.71 -11.45 18.77
C LEU A 358 5.35 -11.84 17.43
N THR A 359 6.43 -11.17 17.10
CA THR A 359 7.13 -11.35 15.82
C THR A 359 8.62 -11.61 16.04
N PRO A 360 9.30 -12.29 15.10
CA PRO A 360 10.75 -12.33 15.11
C PRO A 360 11.30 -10.93 14.90
N HIS A 361 12.47 -10.67 15.43
CA HIS A 361 13.21 -9.43 15.17
C HIS A 361 14.63 -9.75 14.72
N HIS A 362 15.19 -8.83 13.94
CA HIS A 362 16.48 -9.02 13.26
C HIS A 362 17.65 -9.32 14.23
N ALA A 363 17.56 -8.81 15.44
CA ALA A 363 18.52 -9.09 16.50
C ALA A 363 18.42 -10.52 17.09
N GLY A 364 17.50 -11.35 16.56
CA GLY A 364 17.27 -12.72 17.03
C GLY A 364 16.27 -12.81 18.21
N GLY A 365 15.43 -13.84 18.18
CA GLY A 365 14.37 -14.05 19.15
C GLY A 365 13.01 -13.49 18.73
N MET A 366 12.07 -13.48 19.67
CA MET A 366 10.69 -13.05 19.50
C MET A 366 10.40 -11.89 20.45
N ALA A 367 9.69 -10.88 19.99
CA ALA A 367 9.23 -9.77 20.81
C ALA A 367 7.87 -9.25 20.37
N VAL A 368 7.12 -8.68 21.31
CA VAL A 368 5.85 -8.03 21.01
C VAL A 368 6.11 -6.64 20.46
N ARG A 369 5.83 -6.47 19.17
CA ARG A 369 6.13 -5.25 18.40
C ARG A 369 4.89 -4.74 17.67
N ARG A 370 4.92 -3.46 17.25
CA ARG A 370 3.88 -2.87 16.40
C ARG A 370 3.85 -3.53 15.04
N GLN A 371 2.69 -4.00 14.61
CA GLN A 371 2.45 -4.62 13.32
C GLN A 371 1.19 -4.05 12.67
N ILE A 372 1.17 -3.99 11.36
CA ILE A 372 -0.08 -3.93 10.61
C ILE A 372 -0.55 -5.37 10.43
N VAL A 373 -1.78 -5.66 10.82
CA VAL A 373 -2.39 -6.99 10.71
C VAL A 373 -3.68 -6.87 9.91
N GLU A 374 -3.82 -7.62 8.83
CA GLU A 374 -5.04 -7.66 8.03
C GLU A 374 -6.09 -8.57 8.68
N ALA A 375 -7.37 -8.28 8.45
CA ALA A 375 -8.47 -9.04 9.06
C ALA A 375 -8.41 -10.55 8.76
N ILE A 376 -7.87 -10.93 7.61
CA ILE A 376 -7.70 -12.34 7.20
C ILE A 376 -6.62 -13.07 8.02
N GLU A 377 -5.70 -12.35 8.66
CA GLU A 377 -4.64 -12.92 9.47
C GLU A 377 -5.09 -13.29 10.89
N PHE A 378 -6.29 -12.81 11.31
CA PHE A 378 -6.87 -13.15 12.61
C PHE A 378 -7.50 -14.54 12.56
N GLN A 379 -7.09 -15.40 13.48
CA GLN A 379 -7.76 -16.70 13.71
C GLN A 379 -9.14 -16.50 14.36
N GLU A 380 -9.96 -17.53 14.32
CA GLU A 380 -11.27 -17.54 14.97
C GLU A 380 -11.18 -17.20 16.48
N SER A 381 -10.19 -17.75 17.17
CA SER A 381 -9.90 -17.47 18.59
C SER A 381 -9.49 -16.02 18.85
N GLN A 382 -9.04 -15.29 17.84
CA GLN A 382 -8.57 -13.90 17.93
C GLN A 382 -9.60 -12.88 17.41
N ARG A 383 -10.77 -13.30 16.93
CA ARG A 383 -11.82 -12.41 16.40
C ARG A 383 -12.30 -11.36 17.41
N SER A 384 -12.26 -11.67 18.69
CA SER A 384 -12.56 -10.71 19.73
C SER A 384 -11.57 -9.55 19.78
N LEU A 385 -10.30 -9.76 19.43
CA LEU A 385 -9.28 -8.72 19.31
C LEU A 385 -9.56 -7.82 18.11
N LEU A 386 -9.93 -8.41 16.98
CA LEU A 386 -10.31 -7.64 15.78
C LEU A 386 -11.52 -6.73 16.08
N ALA A 387 -12.51 -7.23 16.83
CA ALA A 387 -13.68 -6.44 17.24
C ALA A 387 -13.34 -5.28 18.19
N GLN A 388 -12.20 -5.36 18.90
CA GLN A 388 -11.70 -4.29 19.79
C GLN A 388 -10.83 -3.27 19.05
N ALA A 389 -10.52 -3.47 17.76
CA ALA A 389 -9.68 -2.58 17.00
C ALA A 389 -10.31 -1.20 16.85
N THR A 390 -9.67 -0.18 17.43
CA THR A 390 -10.14 1.22 17.40
C THR A 390 -9.64 1.99 16.19
N HIS A 391 -8.65 1.45 15.45
CA HIS A 391 -8.01 2.08 14.32
C HIS A 391 -7.93 1.14 13.13
N PHE A 392 -7.92 1.74 11.96
CA PHE A 392 -7.81 1.07 10.67
C PHE A 392 -6.58 1.62 9.92
N ASN A 393 -5.94 0.78 9.09
CA ASN A 393 -4.81 1.16 8.25
C ASN A 393 -5.29 1.67 6.87
N PRO A 394 -5.16 2.98 6.56
CA PRO A 394 -5.54 3.55 5.26
C PRO A 394 -4.52 3.26 4.16
N VAL A 395 -3.39 2.62 4.48
CA VAL A 395 -2.20 2.51 3.62
C VAL A 395 -1.70 3.88 3.18
N ASP A 396 -1.21 4.63 4.16
CA ASP A 396 -0.51 5.89 3.99
C ASP A 396 0.63 5.92 5.01
N MET A 397 1.87 5.95 4.56
CA MET A 397 3.02 5.85 5.45
C MET A 397 4.23 6.53 4.85
N VAL A 398 5.13 6.99 5.71
CA VAL A 398 6.45 7.48 5.32
C VAL A 398 7.48 6.43 5.71
N CYS A 399 8.26 5.99 4.75
CA CYS A 399 9.27 4.96 4.89
C CYS A 399 10.67 5.56 4.71
N VAL A 400 11.61 5.18 5.57
CA VAL A 400 13.05 5.38 5.36
C VAL A 400 13.62 4.07 4.87
N LEU A 401 14.19 4.10 3.67
CA LEU A 401 14.76 2.92 3.04
C LEU A 401 16.18 2.68 3.58
N PRO A 402 16.57 1.43 3.84
CA PRO A 402 17.89 1.13 4.35
C PRO A 402 18.94 1.16 3.24
N SER A 403 20.14 1.58 3.60
CA SER A 403 21.32 1.40 2.74
C SER A 403 22.05 0.07 2.98
N ALA A 404 21.85 -0.56 4.15
CA ALA A 404 22.65 -1.71 4.60
C ALA A 404 21.88 -3.03 4.64
N VAL A 405 20.58 -3.03 4.95
CA VAL A 405 19.77 -4.25 5.11
C VAL A 405 18.89 -4.45 3.90
N PRO A 406 19.01 -5.57 3.16
CA PRO A 406 18.08 -5.87 2.06
C PRO A 406 16.63 -5.94 2.54
N LEU A 407 15.70 -5.25 1.87
CA LEU A 407 14.29 -5.22 2.29
C LEU A 407 13.65 -6.61 2.44
N PRO A 408 13.93 -7.60 1.56
CA PRO A 408 13.39 -8.95 1.73
C PRO A 408 13.82 -9.66 3.02
N ALA A 409 14.99 -9.29 3.59
CA ALA A 409 15.45 -9.87 4.86
C ALA A 409 14.62 -9.41 6.07
N CYS A 410 13.83 -8.36 5.92
CA CYS A 410 12.93 -7.83 6.96
C CYS A 410 11.50 -8.41 6.86
N MET A 411 11.26 -9.34 5.95
CA MET A 411 9.97 -9.98 5.74
C MET A 411 9.76 -11.16 6.73
N ASP A 412 8.58 -11.25 7.30
CA ASP A 412 8.19 -12.44 8.08
C ASP A 412 7.63 -13.53 7.15
N SER A 413 8.47 -14.49 6.80
CA SER A 413 8.09 -15.62 5.92
C SER A 413 6.97 -16.51 6.47
N ARG A 414 6.66 -16.44 7.77
CA ARG A 414 5.53 -17.17 8.36
C ARG A 414 4.17 -16.58 7.96
N ARG A 415 4.15 -15.39 7.36
CA ARG A 415 2.95 -14.67 6.93
C ARG A 415 2.65 -14.85 5.42
N PHE A 416 3.26 -15.84 4.76
CA PHE A 416 2.79 -16.30 3.45
C PHE A 416 1.36 -16.83 3.57
N MET A 417 0.51 -16.48 2.63
CA MET A 417 -0.89 -16.91 2.60
C MET A 417 -1.14 -17.88 1.45
N VAL A 418 -2.04 -18.83 1.68
CA VAL A 418 -2.53 -19.74 0.64
C VAL A 418 -3.83 -19.18 0.07
N ALA A 419 -3.84 -18.86 -1.21
CA ALA A 419 -5.02 -18.41 -1.92
C ALA A 419 -5.53 -19.48 -2.89
N GLN A 420 -6.84 -19.68 -2.90
CA GLN A 420 -7.51 -20.47 -3.94
C GLN A 420 -7.84 -19.57 -5.12
N LYS A 421 -7.50 -19.99 -6.30
CA LYS A 421 -7.73 -19.26 -7.56
C LYS A 421 -8.24 -20.21 -8.64
N ARG A 422 -8.66 -19.65 -9.76
CA ARG A 422 -8.95 -20.42 -10.97
C ARG A 422 -7.98 -20.04 -12.08
N VAL A 423 -7.37 -21.07 -12.69
CA VAL A 423 -6.46 -20.91 -13.83
C VAL A 423 -6.92 -21.87 -14.93
N HIS A 424 -7.22 -21.34 -16.11
CA HIS A 424 -7.77 -22.11 -17.23
C HIS A 424 -8.99 -22.99 -16.85
N GLY A 425 -9.87 -22.45 -15.96
CA GLY A 425 -11.06 -23.17 -15.49
C GLY A 425 -10.82 -24.15 -14.33
N ASN A 426 -9.59 -24.49 -14.00
CA ASN A 426 -9.23 -25.40 -12.91
C ASN A 426 -9.01 -24.64 -11.59
N GLU A 427 -9.47 -25.21 -10.50
CA GLU A 427 -9.12 -24.71 -9.16
C GLU A 427 -7.67 -25.03 -8.84
N VAL A 428 -6.96 -24.04 -8.28
CA VAL A 428 -5.55 -24.15 -7.95
C VAL A 428 -5.25 -23.49 -6.61
N ARG A 429 -4.15 -23.86 -5.99
CA ARG A 429 -3.58 -23.18 -4.82
C ARG A 429 -2.33 -22.43 -5.22
N VAL A 430 -2.20 -21.20 -4.70
CA VAL A 430 -1.05 -20.34 -4.93
C VAL A 430 -0.60 -19.69 -3.64
N LEU A 431 0.69 -19.43 -3.51
CA LEU A 431 1.20 -18.61 -2.43
C LEU A 431 1.00 -17.13 -2.77
N GLU A 432 0.53 -16.38 -1.80
CA GLU A 432 0.65 -14.92 -1.80
C GLU A 432 1.73 -14.54 -0.78
N TYR A 433 2.64 -13.64 -1.19
CA TYR A 433 3.67 -13.11 -0.30
C TYR A 433 3.03 -12.45 0.92
N PRO A 434 3.75 -12.42 2.06
CA PRO A 434 3.38 -11.54 3.16
C PRO A 434 3.11 -10.14 2.61
N GLY A 435 1.93 -9.59 2.93
CA GLY A 435 1.51 -8.32 2.34
C GLY A 435 2.55 -7.21 2.56
N LEU A 436 2.69 -6.32 1.59
CA LEU A 436 3.75 -5.32 1.54
C LEU A 436 3.89 -4.53 2.85
N TRP A 437 2.79 -3.97 3.35
CA TRP A 437 2.76 -3.14 4.56
C TRP A 437 2.51 -3.90 5.86
N ASN A 438 2.19 -5.19 5.79
CA ASN A 438 2.06 -6.08 6.95
C ASN A 438 3.30 -6.98 7.08
N GLY A 439 3.25 -8.25 6.65
CA GLY A 439 4.36 -9.18 6.80
C GLY A 439 5.62 -8.83 6.02
N GLY A 440 5.51 -8.12 4.89
CA GLY A 440 6.65 -7.66 4.09
C GLY A 440 7.54 -6.65 4.82
N MET A 441 6.93 -5.82 5.66
CA MET A 441 7.62 -4.83 6.50
C MET A 441 7.57 -5.20 7.99
N SER A 442 7.54 -6.49 8.33
CA SER A 442 7.35 -6.94 9.71
C SER A 442 8.47 -6.53 10.63
N ASP A 443 9.72 -6.61 10.17
CA ASP A 443 10.89 -6.26 10.98
C ASP A 443 11.39 -4.82 10.78
N TRP A 444 10.50 -3.92 10.40
CA TRP A 444 10.81 -2.49 10.33
C TRP A 444 10.58 -1.80 11.67
N LEU A 445 11.38 -0.78 11.99
CA LEU A 445 11.07 0.11 13.10
C LEU A 445 9.77 0.85 12.74
N THR A 446 8.74 0.67 13.56
CA THR A 446 7.38 1.11 13.22
C THR A 446 6.81 2.01 14.30
N ARG A 447 6.25 3.17 13.90
CA ARG A 447 5.41 4.04 14.73
C ARG A 447 4.07 4.26 14.03
N PHE A 448 3.01 4.45 14.81
CA PHE A 448 1.67 4.76 14.31
C PHE A 448 1.24 6.14 14.76
N VAL A 449 0.61 6.89 13.86
CA VAL A 449 0.02 8.20 14.16
C VAL A 449 -1.43 8.25 13.69
N GLU A 450 -2.33 8.70 14.55
CA GLU A 450 -3.74 8.92 14.20
C GLU A 450 -3.85 10.18 13.34
N ILE A 451 -4.43 10.04 12.13
CA ILE A 451 -4.76 11.15 11.25
C ILE A 451 -6.28 11.31 11.12
N PRO A 452 -6.80 12.49 10.73
CA PRO A 452 -8.24 12.66 10.51
C PRO A 452 -8.79 11.68 9.46
N ALA A 453 -9.97 11.12 9.71
CA ALA A 453 -10.68 10.27 8.75
C ALA A 453 -10.90 10.99 7.39
N ALA A 454 -11.00 12.32 7.40
CA ALA A 454 -11.08 13.14 6.20
C ALA A 454 -9.87 13.04 5.26
N CYS A 455 -8.71 12.55 5.74
CA CYS A 455 -7.54 12.25 4.91
C CYS A 455 -7.67 10.90 4.18
N PHE A 456 -8.68 10.09 4.50
CA PHE A 456 -8.87 8.76 3.96
C PHE A 456 -10.19 8.66 3.19
N GLN A 457 -10.11 8.58 1.88
CA GLN A 457 -11.26 8.48 0.99
C GLN A 457 -11.04 7.35 -0.04
N PRO A 458 -10.90 6.09 0.40
CA PRO A 458 -10.59 5.00 -0.52
C PRO A 458 -11.76 4.72 -1.47
N VAL A 459 -11.47 4.57 -2.74
CA VAL A 459 -12.41 4.13 -3.78
C VAL A 459 -12.18 2.65 -4.03
N LYS A 460 -12.88 1.79 -3.30
CA LYS A 460 -12.77 0.32 -3.47
C LYS A 460 -13.71 -0.18 -4.55
N THR A 461 -14.91 0.40 -4.64
CA THR A 461 -15.94 0.10 -5.63
C THR A 461 -16.33 1.36 -6.40
N ILE A 462 -16.95 1.18 -7.57
CA ILE A 462 -17.46 2.32 -8.36
C ILE A 462 -18.54 3.11 -7.61
N LEU A 463 -19.28 2.45 -6.72
CA LEU A 463 -20.31 3.09 -5.88
C LEU A 463 -19.69 4.08 -4.89
N ASP A 464 -18.46 3.85 -4.44
CA ASP A 464 -17.77 4.77 -3.54
C ASP A 464 -17.54 6.15 -4.16
N LEU A 465 -17.56 6.27 -5.50
CA LEU A 465 -17.44 7.56 -6.19
C LEU A 465 -18.72 8.41 -6.11
N VAL A 466 -19.87 7.79 -5.87
CA VAL A 466 -21.16 8.48 -5.73
C VAL A 466 -21.62 8.60 -4.27
N ASP A 467 -21.26 7.67 -3.40
CA ASP A 467 -21.74 7.62 -2.01
C ASP A 467 -20.99 8.57 -1.05
N ARG A 468 -19.93 9.27 -1.52
CA ARG A 468 -19.00 10.05 -0.68
C ARG A 468 -19.09 11.55 -0.85
N ARG A 469 -20.12 12.04 -1.51
CA ARG A 469 -20.37 13.48 -1.66
C ARG A 469 -21.20 14.04 -0.51
#